data_8126aeaee4e325cdec869a9fd36a1343
#
_entry.id   8126aeaee4e325cdec869a9fd36a1343
#
_cell.length_a   1.000
_cell.length_b   1.000
_cell.length_c   1.000
_cell.angle_alpha   90.00
_cell.angle_beta   90.00
_cell.angle_gamma   90.00
#
_symmetry.space_group_name_H-M   'P 1'
#
loop_
_entity.id
_entity.type
_entity.pdbx_description
1 polymer ?
#
loop_
_entity_poly.entity_id
_entity_poly.type
_entity_poly.pdbx_seq_one_letter_code
_entity_poly.pdbx_strand_id
1 'polypeptide(L)'
;LGIKSPLTEAAVTKSEVRAMAAAYGIAVADRPSSPCMATRFPYGAELTLEQLDRVKEGEEYLKGLGLYNVRLRIHGNVARIEVDGSAMDEMIKKRQEIVSCLKDLGYSYITLDLEGFRSGSMDIFANQ
;
A
#
# COMPACT_ATOMS: atom_id res chain seq x y z
N LEU A 1 -5.50 17.60 23.51
CA LEU A 1 -6.65 17.03 22.81
C LEU A 1 -7.08 15.78 23.57
N GLY A 2 -8.28 15.78 24.21
CA GLY A 2 -8.81 14.66 24.99
C GLY A 2 -9.36 13.52 24.12
N ILE A 3 -8.56 13.05 23.15
CA ILE A 3 -8.95 11.94 22.26
C ILE A 3 -8.92 10.66 23.07
N LYS A 4 -10.05 9.95 23.11
CA LYS A 4 -10.16 8.63 23.75
C LYS A 4 -10.07 7.53 22.71
N SER A 5 -9.40 6.45 23.07
CA SER A 5 -9.31 5.23 22.26
C SER A 5 -9.93 4.05 23.04
N PRO A 6 -11.25 3.86 22.94
CA PRO A 6 -11.97 2.88 23.79
C PRO A 6 -11.41 1.46 23.70
N LEU A 7 -11.00 1.00 22.50
CA LEU A 7 -10.43 -0.33 22.33
C LEU A 7 -9.06 -0.48 23.00
N THR A 8 -8.25 0.59 23.00
CA THR A 8 -6.95 0.62 23.70
C THR A 8 -7.16 0.66 25.21
N GLU A 9 -8.11 1.47 25.68
CA GLU A 9 -8.46 1.56 27.11
C GLU A 9 -8.99 0.22 27.64
N ALA A 10 -9.72 -0.54 26.81
CA ALA A 10 -10.19 -1.88 27.14
C ALA A 10 -9.14 -2.99 26.90
N ALA A 11 -7.91 -2.63 26.51
CA ALA A 11 -6.82 -3.56 26.18
C ALA A 11 -7.20 -4.62 25.14
N VAL A 12 -8.13 -4.31 24.22
CA VAL A 12 -8.58 -5.22 23.18
C VAL A 12 -7.55 -5.27 22.06
N THR A 13 -7.08 -6.48 21.76
CA THR A 13 -6.11 -6.73 20.69
C THR A 13 -6.75 -6.70 19.29
N LYS A 14 -5.94 -6.52 18.25
CA LYS A 14 -6.44 -6.53 16.87
C LYS A 14 -7.05 -7.86 16.45
N SER A 15 -6.57 -8.97 16.98
CA SER A 15 -7.13 -10.30 16.73
C SER A 15 -8.52 -10.45 17.35
N GLU A 16 -8.70 -9.95 18.58
CA GLU A 16 -10.01 -9.94 19.23
C GLU A 16 -11.01 -9.04 18.50
N VAL A 17 -10.57 -7.85 18.05
CA VAL A 17 -11.41 -6.97 17.22
C VAL A 17 -11.89 -7.69 15.95
N ARG A 18 -11.01 -8.44 15.28
CA ARG A 18 -11.37 -9.22 14.09
C ARG A 18 -12.34 -10.34 14.40
N ALA A 19 -12.11 -11.08 15.49
CA ALA A 19 -13.00 -12.14 15.94
C ALA A 19 -14.39 -11.58 16.28
N MET A 20 -14.46 -10.46 16.97
CA MET A 20 -15.73 -9.76 17.26
C MET A 20 -16.43 -9.32 15.98
N ALA A 21 -15.69 -8.69 15.05
CA ALA A 21 -16.25 -8.27 13.77
C ALA A 21 -16.82 -9.45 12.97
N ALA A 22 -16.13 -10.57 12.94
CA ALA A 22 -16.62 -11.81 12.30
C ALA A 22 -17.89 -12.33 13.00
N ALA A 23 -17.92 -12.33 14.33
CA ALA A 23 -19.09 -12.74 15.11
C ALA A 23 -20.33 -11.86 14.86
N TYR A 24 -20.12 -10.57 14.58
CA TYR A 24 -21.18 -9.64 14.18
C TYR A 24 -21.52 -9.69 12.67
N GLY A 25 -20.94 -10.63 11.91
CA GLY A 25 -21.21 -10.79 10.48
C GLY A 25 -20.65 -9.67 9.61
N ILE A 26 -19.62 -8.96 10.08
CA ILE A 26 -18.96 -7.90 9.31
C ILE A 26 -18.06 -8.54 8.25
N ALA A 27 -18.46 -8.43 6.98
CA ALA A 27 -17.82 -9.11 5.85
C ALA A 27 -16.34 -8.73 5.62
N VAL A 28 -15.85 -7.63 6.22
CA VAL A 28 -14.47 -7.16 6.07
C VAL A 28 -13.59 -7.50 7.28
N ALA A 29 -14.03 -8.37 8.18
CA ALA A 29 -13.30 -8.74 9.39
C ALA A 29 -11.88 -9.25 9.10
N ASP A 30 -11.69 -10.01 8.03
CA ASP A 30 -10.41 -10.58 7.60
C ASP A 30 -9.64 -9.70 6.60
N ARG A 31 -10.21 -8.56 6.22
CA ARG A 31 -9.57 -7.68 5.25
C ARG A 31 -8.23 -7.15 5.78
N PRO A 32 -7.15 -7.21 4.97
CA PRO A 32 -5.88 -6.57 5.32
C PRO A 32 -6.06 -5.09 5.59
N SER A 33 -5.22 -4.53 6.47
CA SER A 33 -5.19 -3.07 6.70
C SER A 33 -4.93 -2.35 5.39
N SER A 34 -5.81 -1.40 5.05
CA SER A 34 -5.64 -0.51 3.90
C SER A 34 -5.32 0.89 4.41
N PRO A 35 -4.03 1.21 4.63
CA PRO A 35 -3.65 2.54 5.07
C PRO A 35 -4.00 3.59 4.02
N CYS A 36 -4.17 4.84 4.46
CA CYS A 36 -4.46 5.98 3.60
C CYS A 36 -3.47 6.04 2.42
N MET A 37 -3.93 6.44 1.24
CA MET A 37 -3.09 6.58 0.03
C MET A 37 -1.92 7.56 0.24
N ALA A 38 -2.06 8.54 1.12
CA ALA A 38 -0.97 9.44 1.49
C ALA A 38 0.30 8.72 1.96
N THR A 39 0.17 7.52 2.55
CA THR A 39 1.33 6.72 2.96
C THR A 39 2.18 6.19 1.80
N ARG A 40 1.75 6.38 0.56
CA ARG A 40 2.54 6.04 -0.64
C ARG A 40 3.57 7.10 -0.98
N PHE A 41 3.53 8.24 -0.32
CA PHE A 41 4.41 9.38 -0.56
C PHE A 41 5.35 9.61 0.63
N PRO A 42 6.51 10.24 0.41
CA PRO A 42 7.43 10.62 1.48
C PRO A 42 6.76 11.59 2.48
N TYR A 43 7.24 11.60 3.71
CA TYR A 43 6.83 12.60 4.70
C TYR A 43 7.12 14.01 4.18
N GLY A 44 6.17 14.94 4.40
CA GLY A 44 6.28 16.33 3.97
C GLY A 44 6.03 16.56 2.47
N ALA A 45 5.71 15.53 1.69
CA ALA A 45 5.31 15.72 0.31
C ALA A 45 3.98 16.47 0.21
N GLU A 46 3.93 17.48 -0.66
CA GLU A 46 2.65 18.07 -1.06
C GLU A 46 1.87 17.06 -1.90
N LEU A 47 0.62 16.84 -1.53
CA LEU A 47 -0.23 15.84 -2.19
C LEU A 47 -1.34 16.55 -2.96
N THR A 48 -1.49 16.18 -4.24
CA THR A 48 -2.63 16.56 -5.05
C THR A 48 -3.59 15.40 -5.24
N LEU A 49 -4.85 15.69 -5.53
CA LEU A 49 -5.84 14.66 -5.86
C LEU A 49 -5.39 13.85 -7.08
N GLU A 50 -4.83 14.50 -8.08
CA GLU A 50 -4.30 13.84 -9.28
C GLU A 50 -3.21 12.81 -8.96
N GLN A 51 -2.28 13.15 -8.05
CA GLN A 51 -1.25 12.19 -7.61
C GLN A 51 -1.85 10.99 -6.88
N LEU A 52 -2.85 11.22 -6.03
CA LEU A 52 -3.53 10.15 -5.31
C LEU A 52 -4.31 9.23 -6.27
N ASP A 53 -4.97 9.80 -7.28
CA ASP A 53 -5.69 9.04 -8.31
C ASP A 53 -4.73 8.19 -9.15
N ARG A 54 -3.61 8.75 -9.60
CA ARG A 54 -2.57 7.98 -10.33
C ARG A 54 -2.05 6.78 -9.54
N VAL A 55 -1.79 6.96 -8.26
CA VAL A 55 -1.34 5.85 -7.39
C VAL A 55 -2.44 4.80 -7.24
N LYS A 56 -3.68 5.25 -7.05
CA LYS A 56 -4.84 4.36 -6.95
C LYS A 56 -4.99 3.52 -8.21
N GLU A 57 -5.01 4.14 -9.38
CA GLU A 57 -5.11 3.46 -10.68
C GLU A 57 -3.97 2.46 -10.88
N GLY A 58 -2.74 2.86 -10.57
CA GLY A 58 -1.58 1.96 -10.64
C GLY A 58 -1.69 0.76 -9.71
N GLU A 59 -2.09 0.95 -8.44
CA GLU A 59 -2.32 -0.18 -7.52
C GLU A 59 -3.49 -1.06 -7.94
N GLU A 60 -4.58 -0.50 -8.47
CA GLU A 60 -5.74 -1.25 -8.98
C GLU A 60 -5.35 -2.10 -10.19
N TYR A 61 -4.59 -1.54 -11.13
CA TYR A 61 -4.04 -2.29 -12.26
C TYR A 61 -3.17 -3.47 -11.79
N LEU A 62 -2.21 -3.21 -10.90
CA LEU A 62 -1.32 -4.25 -10.38
C LEU A 62 -2.10 -5.35 -9.63
N LYS A 63 -3.12 -4.99 -8.86
CA LYS A 63 -4.03 -5.97 -8.22
C LYS A 63 -4.81 -6.79 -9.24
N GLY A 64 -5.23 -6.17 -10.35
CA GLY A 64 -5.87 -6.87 -11.47
C GLY A 64 -5.01 -7.94 -12.12
N LEU A 65 -3.68 -7.83 -12.01
CA LEU A 65 -2.73 -8.87 -12.44
C LEU A 65 -2.61 -10.06 -11.46
N GLY A 66 -3.37 -10.06 -10.37
CA GLY A 66 -3.36 -11.11 -9.36
C GLY A 66 -2.41 -10.85 -8.18
N LEU A 67 -1.84 -9.64 -8.07
CA LEU A 67 -0.96 -9.27 -6.97
C LEU A 67 -1.79 -8.86 -5.75
N TYR A 68 -1.84 -9.70 -4.73
CA TYR A 68 -2.70 -9.48 -3.57
C TYR A 68 -2.21 -8.33 -2.67
N ASN A 69 -0.94 -8.38 -2.26
CA ASN A 69 -0.29 -7.33 -1.47
C ASN A 69 0.63 -6.51 -2.37
N VAL A 70 0.13 -5.39 -2.87
CA VAL A 70 0.93 -4.47 -3.67
C VAL A 70 0.84 -3.06 -3.12
N ARG A 71 1.97 -2.35 -3.15
CA ARG A 71 2.05 -0.93 -2.84
C ARG A 71 2.91 -0.23 -3.89
N LEU A 72 2.40 0.91 -4.33
CA LEU A 72 3.11 1.79 -5.26
C LEU A 72 3.62 3.00 -4.48
N ARG A 73 4.92 3.01 -4.14
CA ARG A 73 5.57 4.11 -3.42
C ARG A 73 6.15 5.11 -4.40
N ILE A 74 5.88 6.39 -4.16
CA ILE A 74 6.24 7.46 -5.09
C ILE A 74 7.37 8.29 -4.51
N HIS A 75 8.45 8.43 -5.28
CA HIS A 75 9.59 9.27 -4.96
C HIS A 75 9.85 10.20 -6.16
N GLY A 76 9.14 11.34 -6.19
CA GLY A 76 9.14 12.21 -7.36
C GLY A 76 8.60 11.49 -8.60
N ASN A 77 9.45 11.31 -9.62
CA ASN A 77 9.08 10.62 -10.86
C ASN A 77 9.35 9.09 -10.83
N VAL A 78 9.76 8.57 -9.68
CA VAL A 78 10.03 7.14 -9.50
C VAL A 78 8.85 6.46 -8.85
N ALA A 79 8.32 5.43 -9.50
CA ALA A 79 7.35 4.51 -8.93
C ALA A 79 8.09 3.26 -8.44
N ARG A 80 8.12 3.04 -7.12
CA ARG A 80 8.70 1.86 -6.49
C ARG A 80 7.57 0.90 -6.11
N ILE A 81 7.60 -0.28 -6.70
CA ILE A 81 6.60 -1.31 -6.48
C ILE A 81 7.07 -2.24 -5.35
N GLU A 82 6.25 -2.42 -4.34
CA GLU A 82 6.43 -3.41 -3.28
C GLU A 82 5.38 -4.51 -3.44
N VAL A 83 5.82 -5.76 -3.51
CA VAL A 83 4.95 -6.95 -3.58
C VAL A 83 5.46 -8.02 -2.63
N ASP A 84 4.63 -9.02 -2.34
CA ASP A 84 5.11 -10.20 -1.61
C ASP A 84 6.27 -10.87 -2.36
N GLY A 85 7.26 -11.38 -1.63
CA GLY A 85 8.44 -12.02 -2.24
C GLY A 85 8.09 -13.14 -3.22
N SER A 86 7.01 -13.89 -2.95
CA SER A 86 6.50 -14.93 -3.85
C SER A 86 5.93 -14.41 -5.18
N ALA A 87 5.61 -13.12 -5.26
CA ALA A 87 5.05 -12.49 -6.46
C ALA A 87 6.11 -11.83 -7.37
N MET A 88 7.36 -11.76 -6.94
CA MET A 88 8.43 -11.07 -7.68
C MET A 88 8.68 -11.68 -9.06
N ASP A 89 8.71 -13.00 -9.17
CA ASP A 89 8.90 -13.68 -10.45
C ASP A 89 7.79 -13.36 -11.46
N GLU A 90 6.55 -13.27 -10.98
CA GLU A 90 5.41 -12.91 -11.81
C GLU A 90 5.48 -11.44 -12.26
N MET A 91 5.94 -10.55 -11.40
CA MET A 91 6.23 -9.15 -11.74
C MET A 91 7.25 -9.04 -12.88
N ILE A 92 8.33 -9.80 -12.80
CA ILE A 92 9.38 -9.80 -13.84
C ILE A 92 8.84 -10.33 -15.17
N LYS A 93 8.02 -11.38 -15.17
CA LYS A 93 7.38 -11.92 -16.39
C LYS A 93 6.49 -10.87 -17.06
N LYS A 94 5.73 -10.13 -16.28
CA LYS A 94 4.79 -9.09 -16.75
C LYS A 94 5.41 -7.69 -16.87
N ARG A 95 6.74 -7.56 -16.75
CA ARG A 95 7.41 -6.24 -16.65
C ARG A 95 7.08 -5.26 -17.78
N GLN A 96 6.89 -5.75 -19.02
CA GLN A 96 6.66 -4.86 -20.16
C GLN A 96 5.30 -4.16 -20.08
N GLU A 97 4.25 -4.91 -19.76
CA GLU A 97 2.90 -4.38 -19.60
C GLU A 97 2.79 -3.46 -18.37
N ILE A 98 3.46 -3.83 -17.27
CA ILE A 98 3.51 -3.02 -16.05
C ILE A 98 4.23 -1.68 -16.32
N VAL A 99 5.38 -1.72 -16.98
CA VAL A 99 6.13 -0.51 -17.34
C VAL A 99 5.32 0.38 -18.27
N SER A 100 4.64 -0.18 -19.28
CA SER A 100 3.79 0.61 -20.18
C SER A 100 2.69 1.33 -19.40
N CYS A 101 1.92 0.59 -18.62
CA CYS A 101 0.81 1.14 -17.84
C CYS A 101 1.26 2.26 -16.87
N LEU A 102 2.33 2.01 -16.10
CA LEU A 102 2.79 3.01 -15.12
C LEU A 102 3.45 4.23 -15.78
N LYS A 103 4.03 4.08 -16.97
CA LYS A 103 4.50 5.23 -17.74
C LYS A 103 3.35 6.07 -18.29
N ASP A 104 2.27 5.43 -18.74
CA ASP A 104 1.06 6.13 -19.19
C ASP A 104 0.42 6.93 -18.02
N LEU A 105 0.59 6.48 -16.79
CA LEU A 105 0.22 7.22 -15.57
C LEU A 105 1.22 8.36 -15.22
N GLY A 106 2.28 8.57 -16.01
CA GLY A 106 3.20 9.70 -15.88
C GLY A 106 4.45 9.43 -15.05
N TYR A 107 4.75 8.17 -14.68
CA TYR A 107 5.99 7.83 -13.98
C TYR A 107 7.15 7.63 -14.97
N SER A 108 8.31 8.21 -14.69
CA SER A 108 9.49 8.10 -15.57
C SER A 108 10.28 6.83 -15.30
N TYR A 109 10.37 6.40 -14.05
CA TYR A 109 11.12 5.23 -13.63
C TYR A 109 10.22 4.29 -12.83
N ILE A 110 10.21 3.03 -13.23
CA ILE A 110 9.47 1.97 -12.56
C ILE A 110 10.49 0.99 -11.98
N THR A 111 10.43 0.78 -10.66
CA THR A 111 11.37 -0.05 -9.91
C THR A 111 10.63 -1.09 -9.07
N LEU A 112 11.26 -2.22 -8.84
CA LEU A 112 10.79 -3.24 -7.91
C LEU A 112 11.65 -3.18 -6.65
N ASP A 113 11.02 -3.09 -5.49
CA ASP A 113 11.71 -3.19 -4.21
C ASP A 113 12.10 -4.65 -3.94
N LEU A 114 13.38 -4.94 -3.91
CA LEU A 114 13.89 -6.31 -3.71
C LEU A 114 13.64 -6.85 -2.29
N GLU A 115 13.40 -5.99 -1.31
CA GLU A 115 13.01 -6.42 0.03
C GLU A 115 11.52 -6.78 0.11
N GLY A 116 10.75 -6.42 -0.94
CA GLY A 116 9.33 -6.72 -1.05
C GLY A 116 8.44 -5.87 -0.14
N PHE A 117 7.18 -6.30 -0.03
CA PHE A 117 6.20 -5.61 0.81
C PHE A 117 6.54 -5.77 2.29
N ARG A 118 6.61 -4.62 2.99
CA ARG A 118 6.75 -4.57 4.45
C ARG A 118 5.98 -3.38 5.01
N SER A 119 5.39 -3.60 6.18
CA SER A 119 4.70 -2.52 6.90
C SER A 119 5.71 -1.47 7.33
N GLY A 120 5.40 -0.17 7.13
CA GLY A 120 6.28 0.93 7.55
C GLY A 120 7.51 1.15 6.66
N SER A 121 7.54 0.63 5.43
CA SER A 121 8.69 0.82 4.51
C SER A 121 9.02 2.29 4.20
N MET A 122 8.08 3.21 4.42
CA MET A 122 8.29 4.66 4.26
C MET A 122 8.75 5.35 5.54
N ASP A 123 8.73 4.65 6.69
CA ASP A 123 9.03 5.22 8.00
C ASP A 123 10.53 5.20 8.34
N ILE A 124 11.35 4.60 7.47
CA ILE A 124 12.80 4.41 7.69
C ILE A 124 13.51 5.75 7.95
N PHE A 125 13.03 6.83 7.36
CA PHE A 125 13.60 8.17 7.49
C PHE A 125 12.87 9.06 8.52
N ALA A 126 11.76 8.61 9.09
CA ALA A 126 10.99 9.39 10.06
C ALA A 126 11.66 9.45 11.44
N ASN A 127 12.63 8.58 11.70
CA ASN A 127 13.33 8.44 12.98
C ASN A 127 14.81 8.91 12.92
N GLN A 128 15.19 9.68 11.90
CA GLN A 128 16.52 10.31 11.80
C GLN A 128 16.41 11.85 12.08
#